data_f462c6022b5da8bf6ed8a32e85e8f181
#
_entry.id   f462c6022b5da8bf6ed8a32e85e8f181
#
_cell.length_a   1.000
_cell.length_b   1.000
_cell.length_c   1.000
_cell.angle_alpha   90.00
_cell.angle_beta   90.00
_cell.angle_gamma   90.00
#
_symmetry.space_group_name_H-M   'P 1'
#
loop_
_entity.id
_entity.type
_entity.pdbx_description
1 polymer ?
#
loop_
_entity_poly.entity_id
_entity_poly.type
_entity_poly.pdbx_seq_one_letter_code
_entity_poly.pdbx_strand_id
1 'polypeptide(L)'
;LALVERGRMMGLAVAAAPRAPVGHGARFFTRSHESQREAERPSRPLRLLDLSTLWAGPLATALLALACVEVLKVESPSRPDGAGEGPAPFFDLMNGTKRGRCLDLRAADGRRDFEALLDSADIVVESARPRALSQLGYDAGSWLEERPGRLWVSITGYGRDHEWIAFGDDAAAAAGLAWSPAPADEAPCFCGDALADPITGLHAAALVLLHARVGQGGLLDLAMAPLTARVAAAEHDGLTTALEPGPASQGWQLVDEERRVPVAAPRARVVRAKAPALVAEGSVETTGGQLRPC
;
A
#
# COMPACT_ATOMS: atom_id res chain seq x y z
N LEU A 1 16.78 -6.11 22.35
CA LEU A 1 16.14 -4.80 22.13
C LEU A 1 17.14 -3.73 21.72
N ALA A 2 18.26 -3.51 22.50
CA ALA A 2 19.26 -2.48 22.20
C ALA A 2 19.85 -2.57 20.77
N LEU A 3 20.07 -3.76 20.22
CA LEU A 3 20.54 -3.95 18.85
C LEU A 3 19.50 -3.50 17.81
N VAL A 4 18.23 -3.79 18.05
CA VAL A 4 17.12 -3.38 17.15
C VAL A 4 17.01 -1.86 17.16
N GLU A 5 17.02 -1.23 18.33
CA GLU A 5 16.98 0.23 18.46
C GLU A 5 18.15 0.89 17.74
N ARG A 6 19.36 0.37 17.93
CA ARG A 6 20.54 0.87 17.26
C ARG A 6 20.49 0.71 15.75
N GLY A 7 20.02 -0.45 15.26
CA GLY A 7 19.81 -0.70 13.82
C GLY A 7 18.79 0.29 13.22
N ARG A 8 17.68 0.53 13.91
CA ARG A 8 16.65 1.50 13.48
C ARG A 8 17.19 2.94 13.43
N MET A 9 17.97 3.32 14.44
CA MET A 9 18.66 4.64 14.42
C MET A 9 19.62 4.79 13.25
N MET A 10 20.22 3.71 12.78
CA MET A 10 21.08 3.68 11.59
C MET A 10 20.29 3.60 10.27
N GLY A 11 18.96 3.59 10.32
CA GLY A 11 18.10 3.50 9.14
C GLY A 11 18.04 2.10 8.53
N LEU A 12 18.27 1.06 9.32
CA LEU A 12 18.12 -0.33 8.88
C LEU A 12 16.69 -0.81 9.11
N ALA A 13 16.14 -1.58 8.17
CA ALA A 13 14.93 -2.34 8.35
C ALA A 13 15.26 -3.56 9.24
N VAL A 14 14.96 -3.44 10.52
CA VAL A 14 15.29 -4.46 11.52
C VAL A 14 14.21 -4.54 12.58
N ALA A 15 13.81 -5.76 12.92
CA ALA A 15 12.80 -6.05 13.92
C ALA A 15 13.24 -7.13 14.90
N ALA A 16 12.65 -7.12 16.09
CA ALA A 16 12.61 -8.31 16.93
C ALA A 16 11.57 -9.27 16.36
N ALA A 17 11.85 -10.56 16.39
CA ALA A 17 10.92 -11.59 15.98
C ALA A 17 10.37 -12.34 17.22
N PRO A 18 9.27 -11.87 17.81
CA PRO A 18 8.63 -12.55 18.94
C PRO A 18 8.06 -13.89 18.48
N ARG A 19 8.00 -14.88 19.38
CA ARG A 19 7.47 -16.22 19.07
C ARG A 19 5.93 -16.29 18.99
N ALA A 20 5.25 -15.22 19.32
CA ALA A 20 3.80 -15.11 19.23
C ALA A 20 3.41 -13.71 18.76
N PRO A 21 2.27 -13.55 18.10
CA PRO A 21 1.77 -12.24 17.73
C PRO A 21 1.65 -11.31 18.96
N VAL A 22 2.29 -10.14 18.85
CA VAL A 22 2.31 -9.16 19.91
C VAL A 22 1.34 -8.05 19.55
N GLY A 23 0.28 -7.86 20.32
CA GLY A 23 -0.47 -6.65 20.15
C GLY A 23 -1.98 -6.73 20.05
N HIS A 24 -2.63 -7.54 20.86
CA HIS A 24 -4.11 -7.49 21.01
C HIS A 24 -4.68 -6.09 21.34
N GLY A 25 -3.83 -5.11 21.70
CA GLY A 25 -4.23 -3.73 21.99
C GLY A 25 -3.59 -2.67 21.10
N ALA A 26 -2.66 -3.03 20.19
CA ALA A 26 -2.02 -2.04 19.34
C ALA A 26 -3.01 -1.52 18.27
N ARG A 27 -3.08 -0.20 18.15
CA ARG A 27 -3.82 0.42 17.04
C ARG A 27 -3.06 0.15 15.75
N PHE A 28 -3.68 -0.54 14.82
CA PHE A 28 -3.09 -0.83 13.51
C PHE A 28 -3.34 0.29 12.49
N PHE A 29 -4.30 1.15 12.78
CA PHE A 29 -4.45 2.41 12.06
C PHE A 29 -4.86 3.51 13.04
N THR A 30 -4.46 4.72 12.75
CA THR A 30 -4.96 5.92 13.40
C THR A 30 -5.62 6.81 12.37
N ARG A 31 -6.61 7.57 12.81
CA ARG A 31 -7.26 8.58 12.00
C ARG A 31 -7.12 9.93 12.69
N SER A 32 -6.67 10.92 11.94
CA SER A 32 -6.51 12.29 12.39
C SER A 32 -6.93 13.27 11.30
N HIS A 33 -6.96 14.56 11.59
CA HIS A 33 -7.43 15.61 10.67
C HIS A 33 -8.79 15.27 10.05
N GLU A 34 -9.71 14.76 10.88
CA GLU A 34 -11.02 14.36 10.42
C GLU A 34 -11.83 15.58 9.98
N SER A 35 -12.38 15.50 8.77
CA SER A 35 -13.38 16.48 8.35
C SER A 35 -14.64 16.32 9.20
N GLN A 36 -15.07 17.40 9.87
CA GLN A 36 -16.33 17.43 10.61
C GLN A 36 -17.56 17.46 9.68
N ARG A 37 -17.36 17.65 8.40
CA ARG A 37 -18.41 17.66 7.39
C ARG A 37 -18.23 16.48 6.45
N GLU A 38 -19.29 15.72 6.27
CA GLU A 38 -19.39 14.78 5.15
C GLU A 38 -19.40 15.57 3.86
N ALA A 39 -18.54 15.20 2.93
CA ALA A 39 -18.53 15.81 1.61
C ALA A 39 -19.49 15.07 0.69
N GLU A 40 -20.20 15.82 -0.14
CA GLU A 40 -20.95 15.20 -1.23
C GLU A 40 -19.97 14.47 -2.18
N ARG A 41 -20.31 13.24 -2.54
CA ARG A 41 -19.53 12.49 -3.48
C ARG A 41 -19.54 13.19 -4.84
N PRO A 42 -18.37 13.44 -5.46
CA PRO A 42 -18.33 14.06 -6.77
C PRO A 42 -19.07 13.20 -7.82
N SER A 43 -19.70 13.83 -8.79
CA SER A 43 -20.39 13.14 -9.91
C SER A 43 -19.43 12.45 -10.89
N ARG A 44 -18.12 12.66 -10.74
CA ARG A 44 -17.04 12.02 -11.48
C ARG A 44 -16.37 10.92 -10.67
N PRO A 45 -15.59 10.03 -11.28
CA PRO A 45 -14.70 9.13 -10.54
C PRO A 45 -13.76 9.88 -9.61
N LEU A 46 -13.47 9.27 -8.45
CA LEU A 46 -12.48 9.81 -7.51
C LEU A 46 -11.09 9.77 -8.15
N ARG A 47 -10.31 10.81 -7.93
CA ARG A 47 -8.93 10.94 -8.40
C ARG A 47 -7.96 10.62 -7.29
N LEU A 48 -7.14 9.62 -7.50
CA LEU A 48 -6.14 9.16 -6.55
C LEU A 48 -4.73 9.42 -7.09
N LEU A 49 -3.93 10.09 -6.27
CA LEU A 49 -2.50 10.26 -6.49
C LEU A 49 -1.75 9.18 -5.72
N ASP A 50 -1.07 8.29 -6.46
CA ASP A 50 -0.28 7.19 -5.91
C ASP A 50 1.19 7.59 -5.86
N LEU A 51 1.69 7.88 -4.66
CA LEU A 51 3.08 8.22 -4.35
C LEU A 51 3.81 7.04 -3.68
N SER A 52 3.16 5.88 -3.63
CA SER A 52 3.69 4.69 -2.98
C SER A 52 4.63 3.92 -3.88
N THR A 53 5.45 3.06 -3.29
CA THR A 53 6.42 2.22 -3.99
C THR A 53 6.39 0.78 -3.49
N LEU A 54 7.01 -0.12 -4.22
CA LEU A 54 7.17 -1.53 -3.95
C LEU A 54 5.85 -2.31 -4.03
N TRP A 55 5.20 -2.66 -2.90
CA TRP A 55 4.08 -3.60 -2.93
C TRP A 55 2.81 -3.09 -2.23
N ALA A 56 2.83 -2.80 -0.93
CA ALA A 56 1.62 -2.51 -0.15
C ALA A 56 0.75 -1.40 -0.75
N GLY A 57 1.33 -0.24 -0.99
CA GLY A 57 0.63 0.90 -1.60
C GLY A 57 0.24 0.65 -3.05
N PRO A 58 1.16 0.19 -3.91
CA PRO A 58 0.82 -0.17 -5.29
C PRO A 58 -0.30 -1.21 -5.41
N LEU A 59 -0.36 -2.21 -4.53
CA LEU A 59 -1.48 -3.16 -4.48
C LEU A 59 -2.79 -2.47 -4.11
N ALA A 60 -2.77 -1.64 -3.06
CA ALA A 60 -3.96 -0.91 -2.64
C ALA A 60 -4.53 -0.06 -3.78
N THR A 61 -3.68 0.68 -4.46
CA THR A 61 -4.09 1.58 -5.54
C THR A 61 -4.46 0.84 -6.82
N ALA A 62 -3.88 -0.36 -7.08
CA ALA A 62 -4.34 -1.26 -8.14
C ALA A 62 -5.76 -1.77 -7.89
N LEU A 63 -6.06 -2.19 -6.67
CA LEU A 63 -7.41 -2.62 -6.29
C LEU A 63 -8.43 -1.48 -6.39
N LEU A 64 -8.04 -0.27 -6.02
CA LEU A 64 -8.87 0.93 -6.17
C LEU A 64 -9.12 1.28 -7.64
N ALA A 65 -8.12 1.11 -8.53
CA ALA A 65 -8.31 1.27 -9.97
C ALA A 65 -9.35 0.28 -10.52
N LEU A 66 -9.34 -0.98 -10.04
CA LEU A 66 -10.38 -1.96 -10.38
C LEU A 66 -11.76 -1.57 -9.86
N ALA A 67 -11.84 -0.78 -8.78
CA ALA A 67 -13.07 -0.22 -8.23
C ALA A 67 -13.46 1.14 -8.85
N CYS A 68 -12.99 1.42 -10.06
CA CYS A 68 -13.32 2.63 -10.83
C CYS A 68 -12.81 3.95 -10.21
N VAL A 69 -11.72 3.92 -9.44
CA VAL A 69 -10.98 5.11 -9.04
C VAL A 69 -9.96 5.46 -10.13
N GLU A 70 -9.86 6.73 -10.52
CA GLU A 70 -8.82 7.18 -11.45
C GLU A 70 -7.48 7.29 -10.72
N VAL A 71 -6.57 6.38 -10.98
CA VAL A 71 -5.26 6.34 -10.32
C VAL A 71 -4.18 6.89 -11.22
N LEU A 72 -3.44 7.86 -10.68
CA LEU A 72 -2.22 8.40 -11.27
C LEU A 72 -1.03 8.09 -10.35
N LYS A 73 -0.13 7.21 -10.80
CA LYS A 73 1.13 6.95 -10.11
C LYS A 73 2.14 8.03 -10.48
N VAL A 74 2.74 8.64 -9.45
CA VAL A 74 3.82 9.62 -9.63
C VAL A 74 5.11 9.08 -9.05
N GLU A 75 6.13 9.11 -9.88
CA GLU A 75 7.50 8.74 -9.52
C GLU A 75 8.44 9.93 -9.69
N SER A 76 9.62 9.85 -9.10
CA SER A 76 10.68 10.84 -9.30
C SER A 76 11.89 10.18 -9.96
N PRO A 77 12.56 10.85 -10.92
CA PRO A 77 13.77 10.31 -11.56
C PRO A 77 14.89 10.04 -10.55
N SER A 78 14.92 10.81 -9.46
CA SER A 78 15.92 10.65 -8.40
C SER A 78 15.59 9.51 -7.42
N ARG A 79 14.37 8.97 -7.48
CA ARG A 79 13.90 7.89 -6.60
C ARG A 79 12.77 7.12 -7.31
N PRO A 80 13.10 6.32 -8.34
CA PRO A 80 12.14 5.49 -9.02
C PRO A 80 11.59 4.40 -8.09
N ASP A 81 10.48 3.77 -8.48
CA ASP A 81 9.96 2.62 -7.76
C ASP A 81 10.90 1.42 -7.92
N GLY A 82 11.48 0.94 -6.81
CA GLY A 82 12.38 -0.21 -6.81
C GLY A 82 11.76 -1.50 -7.35
N ALA A 83 10.44 -1.64 -7.34
CA ALA A 83 9.75 -2.77 -7.97
C ALA A 83 9.94 -2.80 -9.50
N GLY A 84 10.25 -1.65 -10.12
CA GLY A 84 10.56 -1.55 -11.54
C GLY A 84 11.89 -2.19 -11.96
N GLU A 85 12.82 -2.38 -11.01
CA GLU A 85 14.08 -3.11 -11.22
C GLU A 85 13.91 -4.63 -11.07
N GLY A 86 12.76 -5.07 -10.55
CA GLY A 86 12.40 -6.46 -10.33
C GLY A 86 11.74 -7.12 -11.56
N PRO A 87 11.06 -8.26 -11.36
CA PRO A 87 10.36 -8.96 -12.43
C PRO A 87 9.23 -8.09 -13.03
N ALA A 88 9.31 -7.80 -14.33
CA ALA A 88 8.31 -6.99 -15.02
C ALA A 88 6.85 -7.46 -14.80
N PRO A 89 6.52 -8.77 -14.78
CA PRO A 89 5.16 -9.23 -14.49
C PRO A 89 4.63 -8.79 -13.12
N PHE A 90 5.50 -8.69 -12.11
CA PHE A 90 5.10 -8.20 -10.78
C PHE A 90 4.81 -6.69 -10.80
N PHE A 91 5.68 -5.91 -11.42
CA PHE A 91 5.45 -4.48 -11.59
C PHE A 91 4.17 -4.19 -12.37
N ASP A 92 3.93 -4.92 -13.46
CA ASP A 92 2.73 -4.80 -14.29
C ASP A 92 1.46 -5.20 -13.53
N LEU A 93 1.53 -6.24 -12.67
CA LEU A 93 0.41 -6.64 -11.82
C LEU A 93 -0.02 -5.50 -10.89
N MET A 94 0.94 -4.79 -10.31
CA MET A 94 0.69 -3.70 -9.37
C MET A 94 0.34 -2.37 -10.06
N ASN A 95 0.89 -2.11 -11.26
CA ASN A 95 0.85 -0.78 -11.86
C ASN A 95 0.24 -0.73 -13.26
N GLY A 96 0.06 -1.86 -13.96
CA GLY A 96 -0.35 -1.89 -15.36
C GLY A 96 -1.73 -1.31 -15.67
N THR A 97 -2.57 -1.09 -14.67
CA THR A 97 -3.90 -0.44 -14.81
C THR A 97 -3.88 1.05 -14.51
N LYS A 98 -2.75 1.60 -14.06
CA LYS A 98 -2.61 3.00 -13.64
C LYS A 98 -2.03 3.85 -14.76
N ARG A 99 -2.33 5.15 -14.70
CA ARG A 99 -1.55 6.13 -15.48
C ARG A 99 -0.30 6.51 -14.69
N GLY A 100 0.79 6.86 -15.36
CA GLY A 100 2.03 7.24 -14.72
C GLY A 100 2.54 8.61 -15.11
N ARG A 101 3.23 9.27 -14.21
CA ARG A 101 3.99 10.51 -14.44
C ARG A 101 5.31 10.43 -13.71
N CYS A 102 6.36 10.88 -14.35
CA CYS A 102 7.67 11.07 -13.75
C CYS A 102 7.90 12.58 -13.55
N LEU A 103 8.11 13.02 -12.31
CA LEU A 103 8.26 14.43 -11.94
C LEU A 103 9.52 14.64 -11.11
N ASP A 104 10.40 15.53 -11.56
CA ASP A 104 11.53 15.97 -10.73
C ASP A 104 11.07 17.06 -9.75
N LEU A 105 10.78 16.66 -8.52
CA LEU A 105 10.35 17.58 -7.46
C LEU A 105 11.44 18.55 -6.97
N ARG A 106 12.65 18.48 -7.52
CA ARG A 106 13.72 19.46 -7.29
C ARG A 106 13.65 20.61 -8.29
N ALA A 107 13.08 20.38 -9.46
CA ALA A 107 12.88 21.38 -10.51
C ALA A 107 11.59 22.18 -10.25
N ALA A 108 11.57 23.44 -10.63
CA ALA A 108 10.43 24.33 -10.39
C ALA A 108 9.19 23.95 -11.20
N ASP A 109 9.36 23.42 -12.40
CA ASP A 109 8.29 22.91 -13.25
C ASP A 109 7.69 21.62 -12.69
N GLY A 110 8.55 20.68 -12.25
CA GLY A 110 8.10 19.45 -11.61
C GLY A 110 7.30 19.71 -10.31
N ARG A 111 7.68 20.72 -9.53
CA ARG A 111 6.90 21.13 -8.35
C ARG A 111 5.54 21.72 -8.72
N ARG A 112 5.47 22.63 -9.70
CA ARG A 112 4.20 23.20 -10.17
C ARG A 112 3.26 22.11 -10.68
N ASP A 113 3.79 21.17 -11.46
CA ASP A 113 3.00 20.04 -11.95
C ASP A 113 2.47 19.19 -10.81
N PHE A 114 3.32 18.89 -9.80
CA PHE A 114 2.93 18.11 -8.63
C PHE A 114 1.88 18.83 -7.77
N GLU A 115 1.99 20.13 -7.55
CA GLU A 115 1.02 20.95 -6.85
C GLU A 115 -0.33 20.92 -7.56
N ALA A 116 -0.36 21.07 -8.88
CA ALA A 116 -1.58 20.97 -9.66
C ALA A 116 -2.23 19.57 -9.57
N LEU A 117 -1.42 18.52 -9.49
CA LEU A 117 -1.92 17.14 -9.26
C LEU A 117 -2.51 16.98 -7.86
N LEU A 118 -1.84 17.48 -6.82
CA LEU A 118 -2.35 17.48 -5.45
C LEU A 118 -3.68 18.24 -5.33
N ASP A 119 -3.77 19.42 -5.94
CA ASP A 119 -5.01 20.21 -5.94
C ASP A 119 -6.17 19.46 -6.59
N SER A 120 -5.90 18.71 -7.64
CA SER A 120 -6.93 17.96 -8.36
C SER A 120 -7.31 16.64 -7.70
N ALA A 121 -6.50 16.14 -6.76
CA ALA A 121 -6.70 14.85 -6.13
C ALA A 121 -7.78 14.91 -5.03
N ASP A 122 -8.52 13.81 -4.91
CA ASP A 122 -9.44 13.54 -3.80
C ASP A 122 -8.78 12.64 -2.76
N ILE A 123 -7.84 11.81 -3.21
CA ILE A 123 -7.14 10.80 -2.40
C ILE A 123 -5.65 10.86 -2.70
N VAL A 124 -4.83 10.81 -1.68
CA VAL A 124 -3.39 10.59 -1.76
C VAL A 124 -3.04 9.30 -1.04
N VAL A 125 -2.25 8.43 -1.65
CA VAL A 125 -1.66 7.25 -1.01
C VAL A 125 -0.15 7.36 -1.09
N GLU A 126 0.52 7.29 0.05
CA GLU A 126 1.96 7.35 0.12
C GLU A 126 2.54 6.26 1.04
N SER A 127 3.77 5.83 0.76
CA SER A 127 4.53 4.90 1.61
C SER A 127 5.94 5.42 1.89
N ALA A 128 6.10 6.75 1.88
CA ALA A 128 7.36 7.40 2.19
C ALA A 128 7.59 7.44 3.72
N ARG A 129 8.80 7.80 4.13
CA ARG A 129 9.05 8.12 5.54
C ARG A 129 8.18 9.32 5.94
N PRO A 130 7.66 9.37 7.18
CA PRO A 130 6.69 10.39 7.60
C PRO A 130 7.10 11.84 7.30
N ARG A 131 8.41 12.15 7.35
CA ARG A 131 8.91 13.51 7.05
C ARG A 131 9.27 13.77 5.60
N ALA A 132 9.24 12.76 4.72
CA ALA A 132 9.79 12.91 3.38
C ALA A 132 9.04 13.96 2.55
N LEU A 133 7.73 13.94 2.56
CA LEU A 133 6.90 14.91 1.84
C LEU A 133 6.88 16.28 2.53
N SER A 134 6.83 16.32 3.87
CA SER A 134 6.87 17.57 4.62
C SER A 134 8.20 18.32 4.45
N GLN A 135 9.32 17.60 4.31
CA GLN A 135 10.62 18.22 3.97
C GLN A 135 10.65 18.85 2.56
N LEU A 136 9.79 18.37 1.67
CA LEU A 136 9.59 18.97 0.33
C LEU A 136 8.57 20.12 0.35
N GLY A 137 7.95 20.40 1.51
CA GLY A 137 6.95 21.44 1.67
C GLY A 137 5.49 20.97 1.53
N TYR A 138 5.26 19.65 1.43
CA TYR A 138 3.92 19.09 1.26
C TYR A 138 3.46 18.44 2.56
N ASP A 139 2.53 19.11 3.25
CA ASP A 139 1.97 18.68 4.52
C ASP A 139 0.56 18.10 4.36
N ALA A 140 0.35 16.90 4.86
CA ALA A 140 -0.92 16.21 4.73
C ALA A 140 -2.06 16.92 5.48
N GLY A 141 -1.77 17.49 6.67
CA GLY A 141 -2.77 18.20 7.46
C GLY A 141 -3.30 19.44 6.74
N SER A 142 -2.38 20.29 6.28
CA SER A 142 -2.73 21.49 5.52
C SER A 142 -3.52 21.17 4.25
N TRP A 143 -3.12 20.14 3.51
CA TRP A 143 -3.83 19.70 2.30
C TRP A 143 -5.26 19.21 2.60
N LEU A 144 -5.46 18.52 3.73
CA LEU A 144 -6.77 18.04 4.15
C LEU A 144 -7.71 19.17 4.59
N GLU A 145 -7.17 20.22 5.22
CA GLU A 145 -7.93 21.37 5.68
C GLU A 145 -8.52 22.21 4.53
N GLU A 146 -7.87 22.21 3.37
CA GLU A 146 -8.32 23.01 2.21
C GLU A 146 -9.67 22.56 1.65
N ARG A 147 -9.99 21.24 1.71
CA ARG A 147 -11.24 20.72 1.13
C ARG A 147 -11.76 19.52 1.93
N PRO A 148 -12.99 19.61 2.47
CA PRO A 148 -13.65 18.49 3.11
C PRO A 148 -13.75 17.24 2.21
N GLY A 149 -13.67 16.06 2.80
CA GLY A 149 -13.77 14.79 2.09
C GLY A 149 -12.48 14.30 1.42
N ARG A 150 -11.42 15.10 1.37
CA ARG A 150 -10.09 14.63 0.96
C ARG A 150 -9.57 13.55 1.90
N LEU A 151 -8.88 12.55 1.36
CA LEU A 151 -8.32 11.44 2.12
C LEU A 151 -6.83 11.29 1.85
N TRP A 152 -6.03 11.28 2.92
CA TRP A 152 -4.60 10.99 2.85
C TRP A 152 -4.33 9.65 3.53
N VAL A 153 -3.77 8.70 2.82
CA VAL A 153 -3.40 7.39 3.33
C VAL A 153 -1.88 7.29 3.40
N SER A 154 -1.36 7.17 4.60
CA SER A 154 0.06 6.96 4.86
C SER A 154 0.28 5.51 5.28
N ILE A 155 1.08 4.77 4.51
CA ILE A 155 1.48 3.41 4.84
C ILE A 155 2.86 3.48 5.47
N THR A 156 2.94 3.09 6.75
CA THR A 156 4.16 3.15 7.55
C THR A 156 4.51 1.77 8.09
N GLY A 157 5.74 1.57 8.54
CA GLY A 157 6.11 0.31 9.19
C GLY A 157 5.50 0.15 10.57
N TYR A 158 5.51 1.23 11.36
CA TYR A 158 5.19 1.21 12.79
C TYR A 158 4.31 2.39 13.25
N GLY A 159 3.76 3.16 12.34
CA GLY A 159 3.03 4.41 12.61
C GLY A 159 3.88 5.65 12.35
N ARG A 160 3.20 6.77 12.05
CA ARG A 160 3.84 8.07 11.71
C ARG A 160 4.66 8.69 12.84
N ASP A 161 4.45 8.23 14.06
CA ASP A 161 5.24 8.67 15.22
C ASP A 161 6.68 8.11 15.21
N HIS A 162 6.97 7.17 14.28
CA HIS A 162 8.26 6.51 14.15
C HIS A 162 8.86 6.72 12.75
N GLU A 163 10.12 7.17 12.71
CA GLU A 163 10.90 7.29 11.47
C GLU A 163 11.56 5.96 11.04
N TRP A 164 11.12 4.85 11.60
CA TRP A 164 11.73 3.54 11.36
C TRP A 164 11.36 3.02 9.98
N ILE A 165 12.36 2.45 9.31
CA ILE A 165 12.15 1.77 8.02
C ILE A 165 11.60 0.38 8.31
N ALA A 166 10.62 -0.03 7.51
CA ALA A 166 10.15 -1.40 7.46
C ALA A 166 9.80 -1.79 6.02
N PHE A 167 9.89 -3.09 5.76
CA PHE A 167 9.38 -3.76 4.57
C PHE A 167 8.49 -4.92 5.03
N GLY A 168 7.87 -5.62 4.08
CA GLY A 168 6.90 -6.65 4.41
C GLY A 168 7.45 -7.79 5.26
N ASP A 169 8.70 -8.18 5.06
CA ASP A 169 9.32 -9.29 5.79
C ASP A 169 9.63 -8.93 7.24
N ASP A 170 10.30 -7.81 7.49
CA ASP A 170 10.64 -7.40 8.87
C ASP A 170 9.40 -6.97 9.65
N ALA A 171 8.40 -6.38 8.98
CA ALA A 171 7.11 -6.08 9.60
C ALA A 171 6.34 -7.38 9.97
N ALA A 172 6.36 -8.41 9.12
CA ALA A 172 5.78 -9.71 9.43
C ALA A 172 6.54 -10.41 10.57
N ALA A 173 7.87 -10.33 10.58
CA ALA A 173 8.68 -10.84 11.68
C ALA A 173 8.35 -10.13 13.01
N ALA A 174 8.23 -8.79 13.00
CA ALA A 174 7.81 -8.02 14.15
C ALA A 174 6.41 -8.40 14.65
N ALA A 175 5.54 -8.80 13.74
CA ALA A 175 4.20 -9.29 14.05
C ALA A 175 4.15 -10.69 14.67
N GLY A 176 5.28 -11.39 14.78
CA GLY A 176 5.36 -12.74 15.33
C GLY A 176 5.20 -13.86 14.30
N LEU A 177 5.31 -13.55 13.02
CA LEU A 177 5.15 -14.53 11.92
C LEU A 177 6.48 -15.09 11.41
N ALA A 178 7.58 -14.94 12.14
CA ALA A 178 8.88 -15.51 11.76
C ALA A 178 9.14 -16.89 12.36
N TRP A 179 8.19 -17.48 13.07
CA TRP A 179 8.37 -18.75 13.77
C TRP A 179 7.31 -19.76 13.34
N SER A 180 7.76 -20.98 13.01
CA SER A 180 6.85 -22.11 12.83
C SER A 180 6.15 -22.46 14.16
N PRO A 181 4.86 -22.84 14.14
CA PRO A 181 4.17 -23.32 15.32
C PRO A 181 4.70 -24.69 15.82
N ALA A 182 5.51 -25.39 15.04
CA ALA A 182 6.15 -26.68 15.40
C ALA A 182 7.67 -26.57 15.29
N PRO A 183 8.45 -27.50 15.81
CA PRO A 183 8.83 -27.63 17.22
C PRO A 183 9.71 -26.44 17.68
N ALA A 184 9.88 -26.27 18.99
CA ALA A 184 10.55 -25.11 19.62
C ALA A 184 12.02 -24.87 19.19
N ASP A 185 12.63 -25.79 18.50
CA ASP A 185 14.06 -25.79 18.12
C ASP A 185 14.32 -25.32 16.68
N GLU A 186 13.26 -24.97 15.91
CA GLU A 186 13.44 -24.47 14.55
C GLU A 186 13.99 -23.04 14.54
N ALA A 187 14.86 -22.76 13.57
CA ALA A 187 15.33 -21.41 13.32
C ALA A 187 14.18 -20.54 12.77
N PRO A 188 14.17 -19.21 13.05
CA PRO A 188 13.19 -18.32 12.48
C PRO A 188 13.33 -18.30 10.95
N CYS A 189 12.20 -18.20 10.27
CA CYS A 189 12.13 -18.05 8.82
C CYS A 189 11.03 -17.05 8.44
N PHE A 190 11.12 -16.46 7.27
CA PHE A 190 10.05 -15.60 6.78
C PHE A 190 8.81 -16.43 6.41
N CYS A 191 7.64 -15.91 6.73
CA CYS A 191 6.37 -16.49 6.34
C CYS A 191 5.99 -15.99 4.95
N GLY A 192 6.29 -16.76 3.92
CA GLY A 192 6.07 -16.35 2.53
C GLY A 192 7.06 -15.27 2.07
N ASP A 193 6.59 -14.37 1.23
CA ASP A 193 7.37 -13.27 0.64
C ASP A 193 6.68 -11.95 1.02
N ALA A 194 7.34 -11.15 1.84
CA ALA A 194 6.90 -9.82 2.28
C ALA A 194 5.42 -9.77 2.73
N LEU A 195 4.96 -10.76 3.51
CA LEU A 195 3.54 -10.99 3.81
C LEU A 195 2.79 -9.77 4.38
N ALA A 196 3.47 -8.90 5.12
CA ALA A 196 2.82 -7.69 5.65
C ALA A 196 2.41 -6.70 4.55
N ASP A 197 3.06 -6.70 3.38
CA ASP A 197 2.69 -5.83 2.26
C ASP A 197 1.28 -6.14 1.72
N PRO A 198 0.97 -7.35 1.24
CA PRO A 198 -0.37 -7.64 0.73
C PRO A 198 -1.45 -7.50 1.80
N ILE A 199 -1.20 -7.86 3.06
CA ILE A 199 -2.13 -7.62 4.15
C ILE A 199 -2.43 -6.13 4.27
N THR A 200 -1.41 -5.28 4.28
CA THR A 200 -1.58 -3.83 4.40
C THR A 200 -2.27 -3.23 3.17
N GLY A 201 -1.89 -3.66 1.97
CA GLY A 201 -2.49 -3.18 0.73
C GLY A 201 -4.00 -3.46 0.63
N LEU A 202 -4.43 -4.66 1.03
CA LEU A 202 -5.84 -5.03 1.08
C LEU A 202 -6.63 -4.15 2.06
N HIS A 203 -6.10 -3.94 3.27
CA HIS A 203 -6.76 -3.11 4.29
C HIS A 203 -6.80 -1.64 3.88
N ALA A 204 -5.73 -1.12 3.27
CA ALA A 204 -5.69 0.24 2.76
C ALA A 204 -6.78 0.46 1.70
N ALA A 205 -6.91 -0.45 0.73
CA ALA A 205 -7.95 -0.36 -0.28
C ALA A 205 -9.36 -0.40 0.34
N ALA A 206 -9.60 -1.32 1.28
CA ALA A 206 -10.90 -1.45 1.95
C ALA A 206 -11.25 -0.18 2.75
N LEU A 207 -10.31 0.39 3.50
CA LEU A 207 -10.51 1.61 4.26
C LEU A 207 -10.79 2.81 3.35
N VAL A 208 -10.06 2.96 2.25
CA VAL A 208 -10.32 4.02 1.26
C VAL A 208 -11.74 3.91 0.70
N LEU A 209 -12.17 2.71 0.30
CA LEU A 209 -13.52 2.50 -0.23
C LEU A 209 -14.60 2.80 0.82
N LEU A 210 -14.37 2.41 2.07
CA LEU A 210 -15.29 2.70 3.18
C LEU A 210 -15.44 4.22 3.38
N HIS A 211 -14.32 4.94 3.52
CA HIS A 211 -14.34 6.40 3.72
C HIS A 211 -14.93 7.15 2.53
N ALA A 212 -14.58 6.73 1.32
CA ALA A 212 -15.15 7.30 0.10
C ALA A 212 -16.67 7.08 -0.01
N ARG A 213 -17.16 5.93 0.50
CA ARG A 213 -18.59 5.63 0.50
C ARG A 213 -19.39 6.54 1.43
N VAL A 214 -18.83 6.87 2.60
CA VAL A 214 -19.50 7.70 3.61
C VAL A 214 -19.14 9.18 3.52
N GLY A 215 -18.35 9.59 2.52
CA GLY A 215 -17.94 11.00 2.33
C GLY A 215 -17.01 11.53 3.42
N GLN A 216 -16.36 10.66 4.19
CA GLN A 216 -15.48 11.05 5.28
C GLN A 216 -14.05 11.22 4.77
N GLY A 217 -13.45 12.39 5.05
CA GLY A 217 -12.05 12.70 4.80
C GLY A 217 -11.18 12.59 6.05
N GLY A 218 -9.89 12.70 5.86
CA GLY A 218 -8.90 12.72 6.93
C GLY A 218 -7.59 12.01 6.57
N LEU A 219 -6.68 11.98 7.53
CA LEU A 219 -5.42 11.22 7.44
C LEU A 219 -5.63 9.82 8.04
N LEU A 220 -5.37 8.81 7.25
CA LEU A 220 -5.29 7.42 7.68
C LEU A 220 -3.82 7.00 7.73
N ASP A 221 -3.29 6.72 8.91
CA ASP A 221 -1.97 6.13 9.10
C ASP A 221 -2.13 4.64 9.35
N LEU A 222 -1.69 3.81 8.40
CA LEU A 222 -1.69 2.36 8.50
C LEU A 222 -0.29 1.86 8.82
N ALA A 223 -0.16 1.22 9.97
CA ALA A 223 1.10 0.66 10.44
C ALA A 223 1.17 -0.84 10.10
N MET A 224 2.11 -1.22 9.23
CA MET A 224 2.24 -2.59 8.68
C MET A 224 2.41 -3.65 9.79
N ALA A 225 3.35 -3.45 10.71
CA ALA A 225 3.65 -4.44 11.75
C ALA A 225 2.48 -4.61 12.74
N PRO A 226 1.88 -3.56 13.34
CA PRO A 226 0.69 -3.68 14.17
C PRO A 226 -0.52 -4.28 13.46
N LEU A 227 -0.74 -3.91 12.18
CA LEU A 227 -1.83 -4.47 11.38
C LEU A 227 -1.65 -5.97 11.17
N THR A 228 -0.46 -6.37 10.74
CA THR A 228 -0.13 -7.79 10.52
C THR A 228 -0.25 -8.60 11.81
N ALA A 229 0.22 -8.06 12.95
CA ALA A 229 0.06 -8.68 14.26
C ALA A 229 -1.41 -8.85 14.64
N ARG A 230 -2.26 -7.87 14.34
CA ARG A 230 -3.71 -7.95 14.58
C ARG A 230 -4.37 -9.03 13.75
N VAL A 231 -3.99 -9.14 12.47
CA VAL A 231 -4.50 -10.21 11.58
C VAL A 231 -4.03 -11.57 12.04
N ALA A 232 -2.75 -11.70 12.40
CA ALA A 232 -2.17 -12.96 12.89
C ALA A 232 -2.78 -13.43 14.22
N ALA A 233 -3.18 -12.49 15.07
CA ALA A 233 -3.82 -12.77 16.37
C ALA A 233 -5.34 -12.90 16.30
N ALA A 234 -5.96 -12.70 15.14
CA ALA A 234 -7.39 -12.88 14.99
C ALA A 234 -7.76 -14.35 15.22
N GLU A 235 -8.57 -14.61 16.20
CA GLU A 235 -9.15 -15.93 16.41
C GLU A 235 -10.05 -16.25 15.22
N HIS A 236 -9.86 -17.41 14.65
CA HIS A 236 -10.73 -17.93 13.62
C HIS A 236 -11.90 -18.63 14.33
N ASP A 237 -12.91 -17.87 14.71
CA ASP A 237 -14.15 -18.41 15.30
C ASP A 237 -14.77 -19.45 14.35
N GLY A 238 -14.41 -20.72 14.54
CA GLY A 238 -15.02 -21.85 13.87
C GLY A 238 -14.68 -22.05 12.38
N LEU A 239 -13.79 -21.25 11.80
CA LEU A 239 -13.33 -21.45 10.43
C LEU A 239 -12.18 -22.47 10.39
N THR A 240 -12.53 -23.74 10.28
CA THR A 240 -11.60 -24.82 9.96
C THR A 240 -11.30 -24.87 8.47
N THR A 241 -10.85 -23.73 7.91
CA THR A 241 -10.52 -23.67 6.49
C THR A 241 -9.12 -24.23 6.28
N ALA A 242 -8.99 -25.35 5.62
CA ALA A 242 -7.71 -25.90 5.19
C ALA A 242 -7.36 -25.45 3.77
N LEU A 243 -6.08 -25.30 3.50
CA LEU A 243 -5.57 -25.11 2.14
C LEU A 243 -5.10 -26.47 1.63
N GLU A 244 -5.80 -27.03 0.64
CA GLU A 244 -5.48 -28.34 0.06
C GLU A 244 -5.09 -28.19 -1.42
N PRO A 245 -4.18 -29.06 -1.92
CA PRO A 245 -3.96 -29.18 -3.35
C PRO A 245 -5.27 -29.60 -4.03
N GLY A 246 -5.71 -28.83 -5.00
CA GLY A 246 -6.82 -29.24 -5.88
C GLY A 246 -6.37 -30.25 -6.94
N PRO A 247 -7.30 -30.75 -7.79
CA PRO A 247 -6.93 -31.53 -8.95
C PRO A 247 -5.86 -30.82 -9.79
N ALA A 248 -4.98 -31.56 -10.44
CA ALA A 248 -3.76 -31.06 -11.12
C ALA A 248 -3.98 -29.85 -12.06
N SER A 249 -5.22 -29.65 -12.53
CA SER A 249 -5.62 -28.51 -13.38
C SER A 249 -6.17 -27.30 -12.62
N GLN A 250 -6.39 -27.39 -11.31
CA GLN A 250 -7.12 -26.38 -10.52
C GLN A 250 -6.28 -25.67 -9.45
N GLY A 251 -5.01 -26.06 -9.28
CA GLY A 251 -4.13 -25.47 -8.26
C GLY A 251 -4.59 -25.75 -6.83
N TRP A 252 -4.53 -24.75 -5.96
CA TRP A 252 -4.92 -24.83 -4.56
C TRP A 252 -6.40 -24.57 -4.35
N GLN A 253 -6.98 -25.19 -3.33
CA GLN A 253 -8.37 -24.99 -2.91
C GLN A 253 -8.43 -24.66 -1.43
N LEU A 254 -9.30 -23.70 -1.08
CA LEU A 254 -9.75 -23.50 0.29
C LEU A 254 -10.84 -24.54 0.57
N VAL A 255 -10.64 -25.33 1.59
CA VAL A 255 -11.56 -26.40 1.99
C VAL A 255 -12.10 -26.10 3.38
N ASP A 256 -13.40 -26.03 3.46
CA ASP A 256 -14.19 -25.94 4.66
C ASP A 256 -15.08 -27.18 4.74
N GLU A 257 -15.74 -27.45 5.86
CA GLU A 257 -16.55 -28.65 6.08
C GLU A 257 -17.59 -28.91 4.97
N GLU A 258 -18.12 -27.86 4.37
CA GLU A 258 -19.18 -27.94 3.37
C GLU A 258 -18.78 -27.45 1.96
N ARG A 259 -17.63 -26.76 1.81
CA ARG A 259 -17.28 -26.07 0.56
C ARG A 259 -15.82 -26.27 0.17
N ARG A 260 -15.62 -26.38 -1.15
CA ARG A 260 -14.31 -26.31 -1.80
C ARG A 260 -14.30 -25.14 -2.77
N VAL A 261 -13.47 -24.14 -2.50
CA VAL A 261 -13.35 -22.96 -3.33
C VAL A 261 -11.96 -22.93 -3.95
N PRO A 262 -11.85 -22.97 -5.29
CA PRO A 262 -10.56 -22.84 -5.94
C PRO A 262 -9.90 -21.51 -5.57
N VAL A 263 -8.63 -21.56 -5.19
CA VAL A 263 -7.82 -20.35 -5.03
C VAL A 263 -7.49 -19.85 -6.44
N ALA A 264 -8.01 -18.68 -6.78
CA ALA A 264 -7.71 -18.09 -8.07
C ALA A 264 -6.21 -17.84 -8.20
N ALA A 265 -5.60 -18.38 -9.25
CA ALA A 265 -4.24 -18.01 -9.59
C ALA A 265 -4.15 -16.49 -9.80
N PRO A 266 -3.08 -15.82 -9.37
CA PRO A 266 -2.85 -14.42 -9.65
C PRO A 266 -2.94 -14.21 -11.18
N ARG A 267 -3.93 -13.47 -11.62
CA ARG A 267 -4.07 -13.14 -13.04
C ARG A 267 -3.47 -11.79 -13.27
N ALA A 268 -2.27 -11.74 -13.79
CA ALA A 268 -1.77 -10.55 -14.45
C ALA A 268 -2.66 -10.29 -15.68
N ARG A 269 -3.78 -9.61 -15.49
CA ARG A 269 -4.50 -9.02 -16.60
C ARG A 269 -3.74 -7.76 -16.97
N VAL A 270 -2.90 -7.87 -17.97
CA VAL A 270 -2.53 -6.71 -18.78
C VAL A 270 -3.82 -6.25 -19.46
N VAL A 271 -4.62 -5.46 -18.75
CA VAL A 271 -5.64 -4.67 -19.39
C VAL A 271 -4.88 -3.58 -20.11
N ARG A 272 -4.60 -3.81 -21.40
CA ARG A 272 -4.23 -2.73 -22.31
C ARG A 272 -5.44 -1.79 -22.40
N ALA A 273 -5.63 -0.97 -21.39
CA ALA A 273 -6.49 0.18 -21.52
C ALA A 273 -5.80 1.10 -22.53
N LYS A 274 -6.42 1.29 -23.69
CA LYS A 274 -6.16 2.46 -24.51
C LYS A 274 -6.45 3.67 -23.61
N ALA A 275 -5.40 4.20 -22.98
CA ALA A 275 -5.52 5.44 -22.25
C ALA A 275 -5.92 6.51 -23.26
N PRO A 276 -7.00 7.28 -23.01
CA PRO A 276 -7.22 8.49 -23.77
C PRO A 276 -6.05 9.41 -23.47
N ALA A 277 -5.35 9.83 -24.51
CA ALA A 277 -4.25 10.78 -24.44
C ALA A 277 -4.78 12.09 -23.83
N LEU A 278 -4.36 12.39 -22.61
CA LEU A 278 -4.28 13.77 -22.13
C LEU A 278 -2.92 14.28 -22.59
N VAL A 279 -2.92 14.87 -23.76
CA VAL A 279 -1.79 15.62 -24.30
C VAL A 279 -1.72 16.92 -23.51
N ALA A 280 -0.76 17.02 -22.59
CA ALA A 280 -0.18 18.30 -22.24
C ALA A 280 1.06 18.44 -23.14
N GLU A 281 1.11 19.51 -23.92
CA GLU A 281 2.25 19.83 -24.78
C GLU A 281 3.53 19.85 -23.94
N GLY A 282 4.50 18.99 -24.32
CA GLY A 282 5.77 18.83 -23.63
C GLY A 282 6.12 17.41 -23.18
N SER A 283 5.32 16.40 -23.52
CA SER A 283 5.56 15.02 -23.11
C SER A 283 6.48 14.28 -24.09
N VAL A 284 7.54 13.68 -23.56
CA VAL A 284 8.28 12.61 -24.24
C VAL A 284 7.26 11.51 -24.60
N GLU A 285 7.11 11.23 -25.89
CA GLU A 285 6.28 10.14 -26.41
C GLU A 285 6.77 8.81 -25.85
N THR A 286 6.01 8.21 -24.97
CA THR A 286 6.14 6.78 -24.64
C THR A 286 5.27 6.01 -25.63
N THR A 287 5.90 5.48 -26.67
CA THR A 287 5.30 4.50 -27.56
C THR A 287 4.92 3.26 -26.76
N GLY A 288 3.62 3.01 -26.64
CA GLY A 288 3.02 1.77 -26.17
C GLY A 288 2.85 1.66 -24.65
N GLY A 289 1.77 2.22 -24.15
CA GLY A 289 0.97 1.85 -22.96
C GLY A 289 1.56 1.07 -21.77
N GLN A 290 2.85 0.99 -21.60
CA GLN A 290 3.51 0.38 -20.46
C GLN A 290 4.12 1.50 -19.59
N LEU A 291 3.74 1.54 -18.32
CA LEU A 291 4.51 2.23 -17.30
C LEU A 291 5.92 1.64 -17.33
N ARG A 292 6.90 2.43 -17.79
CA ARG A 292 8.29 2.12 -17.52
C ARG A 292 8.69 2.88 -16.28
N PRO A 293 9.46 2.26 -15.36
CA PRO A 293 10.06 3.01 -14.26
C PRO A 293 10.82 4.21 -14.80
N CYS A 294 10.85 5.27 -14.04
CA CYS A 294 11.59 6.51 -14.36
C CYS A 294 13.06 6.26 -14.58
#